data_2f6a1dea55dad9724ef75a2eb9a7b49d
#
_entry.id   2f6a1dea55dad9724ef75a2eb9a7b49d
#
_cell.length_a   1.000
_cell.length_b   1.000
_cell.length_c   1.000
_cell.angle_alpha   90.00
_cell.angle_beta   90.00
_cell.angle_gamma   90.00
#
_symmetry.space_group_name_H-M   'P 1'
#
loop_
_entity.id
_entity.type
_entity.pdbx_description
1 polymer ?
#
loop_
_entity_poly.entity_id
_entity_poly.type
_entity_poly.pdbx_seq_one_letter_code
_entity_poly.pdbx_strand_id
1 'polypeptide(L)'
;MTEPTSSTPADEEGAPASLPGRQASLSGRHGASRTPLADAVLAVARRDIASFHALPLSHGRSIRDSRVRESYEALFGAAQLAADVSYSGTMLDSFFRPRGPLREAQRLAAAGFGADATFFLSTGTSTANRVALTALARPGSRVLADRSCHQSVHFALGALGVDVTYAPMQRCCADCPRTFGDLPRLLQTFRTAVAEGRPYDTVVLSAVSYDGVRYDLPTVLAELAAAHPKVAVLVDEAWGAVHRFHPQLRPLTALHAVEHLRRTGGPLPLAVAVTHSAHKSMSALRQGSYLHLVGDGEARERTAQALFQHHTTSPSWPVLASLDLARLQAETEGEQLLERSLNLARTLRAELGGDPRLSAYRALGPEGHLTDPALLVSDDPTRVLVDISALGITAADFRRILFDDYGLYVARESGDAVLFHVHIGVDEATLLRLLEALRTIQRTYRTASAALTQGTSDHFIIAYPPGIPITVPGERLCDRTLGEIGALRSSGCEIYTLQQPGTSTATYGVPSGPAVPTTTDTRPPATVSATQAHSPTTSAPAPPPAPTARVTPATIGAPAPSRIPATPISAAPAGASAAPAIPAGRK
;
A
#
# COMPACT_ATOMS: atom_id res chain seq x y z
N MET A 1 89.96 35.87 13.32
CA MET A 1 89.97 36.36 14.70
C MET A 1 88.64 36.94 15.01
N THR A 2 87.98 36.35 16.03
CA THR A 2 86.96 36.91 16.89
C THR A 2 85.49 37.00 16.36
N GLU A 3 84.74 36.09 16.80
CA GLU A 3 83.28 36.19 17.20
C GLU A 3 83.08 37.32 18.24
N PRO A 4 81.86 37.53 18.77
CA PRO A 4 80.49 37.31 18.38
C PRO A 4 79.63 38.56 18.66
N THR A 5 78.30 38.55 18.31
CA THR A 5 77.23 39.05 19.23
C THR A 5 75.82 38.74 18.69
N SER A 6 75.08 38.30 19.62
CA SER A 6 73.66 38.04 19.72
C SER A 6 72.68 39.12 19.20
N SER A 7 71.59 38.74 18.62
CA SER A 7 70.30 39.45 18.70
C SER A 7 69.10 38.51 18.59
N THR A 8 68.20 38.68 19.53
CA THR A 8 66.92 38.00 19.81
C THR A 8 65.93 38.16 18.70
N PRO A 9 64.93 37.22 18.55
CA PRO A 9 63.97 37.20 17.46
C PRO A 9 62.71 38.06 17.76
N ALA A 10 62.19 38.62 16.69
CA ALA A 10 60.89 39.28 16.66
C ALA A 10 59.76 38.29 16.39
N ASP A 11 58.64 38.56 17.03
CA ASP A 11 57.38 37.80 16.95
C ASP A 11 56.87 37.70 15.52
N GLU A 12 56.72 36.46 14.99
CA GLU A 12 55.85 36.17 13.84
C GLU A 12 54.48 35.67 14.33
N GLU A 13 53.45 36.48 14.06
CA GLU A 13 52.05 36.10 14.22
C GLU A 13 51.74 34.89 13.34
N GLY A 14 51.29 33.82 13.97
CA GLY A 14 50.92 32.56 13.32
C GLY A 14 49.66 32.68 12.49
N ALA A 15 49.77 32.42 11.20
CA ALA A 15 48.63 32.15 10.33
C ALA A 15 47.93 30.84 10.76
N PRO A 16 46.59 30.75 10.70
CA PRO A 16 45.88 29.56 11.12
C PRO A 16 46.18 28.37 10.18
N ALA A 17 46.56 27.25 10.77
CA ALA A 17 46.86 26.00 10.08
C ALA A 17 45.64 25.53 9.27
N SER A 18 45.80 25.38 7.97
CA SER A 18 44.87 24.70 7.07
C SER A 18 44.70 23.26 7.52
N LEU A 19 43.46 22.89 7.93
CA LEU A 19 43.08 21.52 8.22
C LEU A 19 43.29 20.64 6.97
N PRO A 20 43.95 19.47 7.09
CA PRO A 20 44.09 18.57 5.96
C PRO A 20 42.74 18.00 5.59
N GLY A 21 42.23 18.38 4.42
CA GLY A 21 41.11 17.77 3.77
C GLY A 21 41.40 16.31 3.47
N ARG A 22 41.12 15.41 4.39
CA ARG A 22 41.00 13.98 4.10
C ARG A 22 39.73 13.76 3.28
N GLN A 23 39.83 13.86 1.97
CA GLN A 23 39.04 13.05 1.08
C GLN A 23 39.36 11.58 1.39
N ALA A 24 38.67 11.00 2.37
CA ALA A 24 38.64 9.57 2.49
C ALA A 24 37.82 9.05 1.30
N SER A 25 38.52 8.68 0.25
CA SER A 25 37.99 7.83 -0.80
C SER A 25 37.48 6.55 -0.12
N LEU A 26 36.16 6.31 -0.16
CA LEU A 26 35.51 5.09 0.31
C LEU A 26 35.89 3.86 -0.57
N SER A 27 37.05 3.83 -1.18
CA SER A 27 37.60 2.72 -1.96
C SER A 27 38.63 1.90 -1.15
N GLY A 28 38.21 1.41 0.01
CA GLY A 28 38.96 0.46 0.83
C GLY A 28 38.29 -0.89 0.82
N ARG A 29 38.65 -1.80 -0.11
CA ARG A 29 38.61 -3.28 -0.05
C ARG A 29 37.37 -3.89 0.65
N HIS A 30 36.16 -3.60 0.15
CA HIS A 30 34.98 -4.47 0.33
C HIS A 30 34.39 -4.65 -1.06
N GLY A 31 33.90 -5.88 -1.39
CA GLY A 31 33.12 -6.10 -2.61
C GLY A 31 32.01 -5.07 -2.74
N ALA A 32 31.55 -4.79 -3.96
CA ALA A 32 30.51 -3.80 -4.21
C ALA A 32 29.35 -3.96 -3.21
N SER A 33 28.91 -2.85 -2.58
CA SER A 33 27.83 -2.90 -1.61
C SER A 33 26.56 -3.51 -2.22
N ARG A 34 25.90 -4.40 -1.48
CA ARG A 34 24.64 -5.00 -1.88
C ARG A 34 23.43 -4.10 -1.57
N THR A 35 23.61 -3.04 -0.75
CA THR A 35 22.60 -2.05 -0.38
C THR A 35 23.14 -0.62 -0.50
N PRO A 36 23.57 -0.22 -1.72
CA PRO A 36 24.35 1.00 -1.91
C PRO A 36 23.62 2.27 -1.44
N LEU A 37 22.30 2.34 -1.62
CA LEU A 37 21.53 3.50 -1.17
C LEU A 37 21.35 3.52 0.35
N ALA A 38 21.03 2.40 0.95
CA ALA A 38 20.87 2.32 2.40
C ALA A 38 22.18 2.61 3.13
N ASP A 39 23.31 2.09 2.63
CA ASP A 39 24.63 2.35 3.18
C ASP A 39 25.01 3.83 3.06
N ALA A 40 24.69 4.46 1.92
CA ALA A 40 24.97 5.88 1.72
C ALA A 40 24.11 6.77 2.65
N VAL A 41 22.82 6.48 2.80
CA VAL A 41 21.93 7.21 3.75
C VAL A 41 22.45 7.04 5.18
N LEU A 42 22.83 5.83 5.57
CA LEU A 42 23.37 5.55 6.90
C LEU A 42 24.70 6.27 7.14
N ALA A 43 25.58 6.30 6.13
CA ALA A 43 26.86 7.01 6.21
C ALA A 43 26.67 8.52 6.41
N VAL A 44 25.70 9.12 5.70
CA VAL A 44 25.36 10.55 5.86
C VAL A 44 24.71 10.81 7.23
N ALA A 45 23.79 9.95 7.67
CA ALA A 45 23.12 10.07 8.96
C ALA A 45 24.08 10.05 10.17
N ARG A 46 25.23 9.36 10.03
CA ARG A 46 26.26 9.25 11.07
C ARG A 46 27.26 10.42 11.10
N ARG A 47 27.20 11.31 10.08
CA ARG A 47 28.13 12.46 10.03
C ARG A 47 27.60 13.59 10.90
N ASP A 48 28.51 14.25 11.60
CA ASP A 48 28.19 15.53 12.24
C ASP A 48 28.20 16.64 11.18
N ILE A 49 27.01 17.03 10.72
CA ILE A 49 26.83 18.02 9.66
C ILE A 49 26.08 19.22 10.24
N ALA A 50 26.71 20.38 10.24
CA ALA A 50 26.02 21.64 10.47
C ALA A 50 25.32 22.06 9.16
N SER A 51 23.98 22.03 9.15
CA SER A 51 23.18 22.31 7.96
C SER A 51 22.59 23.69 8.01
N PHE A 52 22.84 24.48 6.97
CA PHE A 52 22.17 25.77 6.69
C PHE A 52 21.12 25.62 5.58
N HIS A 53 20.81 24.38 5.20
CA HIS A 53 19.79 24.06 4.22
C HIS A 53 18.39 24.03 4.85
N ALA A 54 17.35 24.29 4.03
CA ALA A 54 15.96 24.24 4.45
C ALA A 54 15.53 22.79 4.75
N LEU A 55 15.75 22.34 5.94
CA LEU A 55 15.18 21.18 6.62
C LEU A 55 15.49 21.33 8.12
N PRO A 56 14.64 22.04 8.88
CA PRO A 56 14.94 22.42 10.27
C PRO A 56 15.15 21.23 11.20
N LEU A 57 14.57 20.05 10.89
CA LEU A 57 14.76 18.84 11.69
C LEU A 57 16.25 18.48 11.81
N SER A 58 17.02 18.60 10.72
CA SER A 58 18.50 18.59 10.71
C SER A 58 19.11 17.57 11.69
N HIS A 59 18.94 16.26 11.44
CA HIS A 59 19.39 15.17 12.33
C HIS A 59 18.83 15.25 13.77
N GLY A 60 17.61 15.81 13.94
CA GLY A 60 17.01 16.02 15.25
C GLY A 60 17.53 17.25 16.00
N ARG A 61 18.32 18.14 15.37
CA ARG A 61 18.90 19.31 16.05
C ARG A 61 17.86 20.33 16.50
N SER A 62 16.76 20.53 15.70
CA SER A 62 15.72 21.49 16.07
C SER A 62 14.89 21.06 17.29
N ILE A 63 14.93 19.81 17.66
CA ILE A 63 14.18 19.27 18.82
C ILE A 63 15.10 18.93 20.01
N ARG A 64 16.42 19.18 19.93
CA ARG A 64 17.40 18.81 20.95
C ARG A 64 17.02 19.30 22.34
N ASP A 65 16.62 20.55 22.46
CA ASP A 65 16.25 21.20 23.70
C ASP A 65 14.75 21.44 23.83
N SER A 66 13.94 20.73 23.00
CA SER A 66 12.50 20.88 22.96
C SER A 66 11.80 20.01 24.01
N ARG A 67 10.67 20.52 24.54
CA ARG A 67 9.79 19.75 25.45
C ARG A 67 9.16 18.51 24.80
N VAL A 68 9.14 18.45 23.44
CA VAL A 68 8.58 17.31 22.68
C VAL A 68 9.66 16.32 22.22
N ARG A 69 10.91 16.49 22.62
CA ARG A 69 12.04 15.63 22.23
C ARG A 69 11.77 14.16 22.54
N GLU A 70 11.38 13.85 23.77
CA GLU A 70 11.11 12.47 24.20
C GLU A 70 10.02 11.82 23.35
N SER A 71 8.95 12.57 23.00
CA SER A 71 7.89 12.06 22.14
C SER A 71 8.38 11.78 20.71
N TYR A 72 9.24 12.64 20.16
CA TYR A 72 9.86 12.40 18.85
C TYR A 72 10.77 11.17 18.85
N GLU A 73 11.63 11.05 19.88
CA GLU A 73 12.55 9.92 19.99
C GLU A 73 11.81 8.60 20.26
N ALA A 74 10.75 8.63 21.08
CA ALA A 74 9.91 7.46 21.30
C ALA A 74 9.14 7.02 20.05
N LEU A 75 8.67 7.98 19.22
CA LEU A 75 7.87 7.67 18.03
C LEU A 75 8.72 7.27 16.83
N PHE A 76 9.83 7.97 16.59
CA PHE A 76 10.64 7.79 15.37
C PHE A 76 11.99 7.12 15.63
N GLY A 77 12.53 7.22 16.84
CA GLY A 77 13.89 6.82 17.17
C GLY A 77 14.96 7.77 16.63
N ALA A 78 16.08 7.88 17.31
CA ALA A 78 17.17 8.78 16.94
C ALA A 78 17.76 8.48 15.55
N ALA A 79 17.84 7.20 15.16
CA ALA A 79 18.36 6.79 13.86
C ALA A 79 17.47 7.25 12.69
N GLN A 80 16.16 7.15 12.82
CA GLN A 80 15.21 7.62 11.81
C GLN A 80 15.29 9.13 11.66
N LEU A 81 15.34 9.87 12.78
CA LEU A 81 15.48 11.33 12.77
C LEU A 81 16.81 11.79 12.12
N ALA A 82 17.88 11.03 12.35
CA ALA A 82 19.18 11.30 11.73
C ALA A 82 19.20 10.97 10.23
N ALA A 83 18.42 10.00 9.78
CA ALA A 83 18.35 9.59 8.38
C ALA A 83 17.39 10.45 7.53
N ASP A 84 16.55 11.28 8.15
CA ASP A 84 15.68 12.22 7.43
C ASP A 84 16.46 13.45 6.98
N VAL A 85 17.20 13.26 5.89
CA VAL A 85 18.15 14.22 5.34
C VAL A 85 17.64 14.80 4.02
N SER A 86 18.03 16.04 3.72
CA SER A 86 17.72 16.74 2.46
C SER A 86 18.95 16.91 1.57
N TYR A 87 19.92 16.00 1.68
CA TYR A 87 21.16 16.11 0.92
C TYR A 87 20.99 15.46 -0.45
N SER A 88 20.85 16.29 -1.47
CA SER A 88 20.82 15.89 -2.87
C SER A 88 22.17 16.18 -3.57
N GLY A 89 22.33 15.68 -4.78
CA GLY A 89 23.49 15.96 -5.61
C GLY A 89 24.79 15.33 -5.08
N THR A 90 25.75 16.14 -4.69
CA THR A 90 27.09 15.67 -4.33
C THR A 90 27.18 14.94 -2.99
N MET A 91 26.21 15.15 -2.09
CA MET A 91 26.25 14.57 -0.74
C MET A 91 25.68 13.16 -0.67
N LEU A 92 24.61 12.88 -1.44
CA LEU A 92 23.95 11.58 -1.48
C LEU A 92 23.72 11.14 -2.93
N ASP A 93 22.71 11.68 -3.61
CA ASP A 93 22.46 11.47 -5.03
C ASP A 93 21.37 12.46 -5.52
N SER A 94 21.18 12.53 -6.84
CA SER A 94 20.04 13.22 -7.43
C SER A 94 18.87 12.26 -7.59
N PHE A 95 17.70 12.61 -7.03
CA PHE A 95 16.52 11.74 -7.15
C PHE A 95 16.05 11.60 -8.59
N PHE A 96 15.95 12.70 -9.35
CA PHE A 96 15.45 12.67 -10.72
C PHE A 96 16.49 12.32 -11.78
N ARG A 97 17.78 12.48 -11.48
CA ARG A 97 18.91 12.14 -12.36
C ARG A 97 19.98 11.40 -11.57
N PRO A 98 19.66 10.21 -11.05
CA PRO A 98 20.58 9.48 -10.18
C PRO A 98 21.84 9.07 -10.94
N ARG A 99 23.00 9.26 -10.29
CA ARG A 99 24.32 8.92 -10.85
C ARG A 99 25.16 8.12 -9.87
N GLY A 100 24.76 8.06 -8.62
CA GLY A 100 25.47 7.44 -7.50
C GLY A 100 24.67 6.28 -6.88
N PRO A 101 24.57 6.26 -5.53
CA PRO A 101 23.98 5.14 -4.78
C PRO A 101 22.54 4.79 -5.18
N LEU A 102 21.69 5.79 -5.46
CA LEU A 102 20.32 5.55 -5.91
C LEU A 102 20.28 4.86 -7.27
N ARG A 103 21.14 5.31 -8.22
CA ARG A 103 21.23 4.66 -9.53
C ARG A 103 21.63 3.20 -9.40
N GLU A 104 22.61 2.92 -8.54
CA GLU A 104 23.09 1.55 -8.34
C GLU A 104 22.03 0.67 -7.66
N ALA A 105 21.33 1.18 -6.63
CA ALA A 105 20.22 0.48 -6.00
C ALA A 105 19.10 0.16 -7.00
N GLN A 106 18.74 1.13 -7.85
CA GLN A 106 17.74 0.93 -8.91
C GLN A 106 18.21 -0.10 -9.97
N ARG A 107 19.49 -0.12 -10.31
CA ARG A 107 20.09 -1.11 -11.21
C ARG A 107 20.04 -2.53 -10.61
N LEU A 108 20.38 -2.66 -9.33
CA LEU A 108 20.29 -3.94 -8.62
C LEU A 108 18.82 -4.42 -8.54
N ALA A 109 17.88 -3.52 -8.26
CA ALA A 109 16.46 -3.86 -8.27
C ALA A 109 15.98 -4.29 -9.67
N ALA A 110 16.37 -3.57 -10.73
CA ALA A 110 16.03 -3.96 -12.09
C ALA A 110 16.54 -5.38 -12.41
N ALA A 111 17.77 -5.70 -12.03
CA ALA A 111 18.34 -7.05 -12.22
C ALA A 111 17.60 -8.12 -11.41
N GLY A 112 17.33 -7.88 -10.11
CA GLY A 112 16.64 -8.84 -9.24
C GLY A 112 15.21 -9.14 -9.67
N PHE A 113 14.50 -8.12 -10.14
CA PHE A 113 13.12 -8.27 -10.63
C PHE A 113 13.04 -8.72 -12.10
N GLY A 114 14.10 -8.55 -12.90
CA GLY A 114 14.10 -8.89 -14.33
C GLY A 114 13.52 -7.80 -15.22
N ALA A 115 13.69 -6.52 -14.85
CA ALA A 115 13.27 -5.35 -15.62
C ALA A 115 14.46 -4.69 -16.34
N ASP A 116 14.19 -3.88 -17.37
CA ASP A 116 15.22 -3.07 -18.05
C ASP A 116 15.58 -1.82 -17.24
N ALA A 117 14.61 -1.29 -16.48
CA ALA A 117 14.82 -0.20 -15.54
C ALA A 117 13.87 -0.32 -14.35
N THR A 118 14.31 0.19 -13.20
CA THR A 118 13.48 0.31 -11.99
C THR A 118 13.62 1.71 -11.42
N PHE A 119 12.50 2.31 -11.07
CA PHE A 119 12.44 3.61 -10.40
C PHE A 119 11.91 3.40 -8.97
N PHE A 120 12.59 4.01 -8.00
CA PHE A 120 12.16 4.02 -6.60
C PHE A 120 11.26 5.23 -6.34
N LEU A 121 10.15 5.02 -5.64
CA LEU A 121 9.22 6.08 -5.27
C LEU A 121 8.94 6.05 -3.76
N SER A 122 8.92 7.22 -3.13
CA SER A 122 8.54 7.39 -1.72
C SER A 122 7.13 7.96 -1.54
N THR A 123 6.31 7.91 -2.59
CA THR A 123 4.94 8.48 -2.61
C THR A 123 3.87 7.45 -2.93
N GLY A 124 4.22 6.16 -2.87
CA GLY A 124 3.28 5.05 -3.04
C GLY A 124 2.97 4.70 -4.50
N THR A 125 2.38 3.51 -4.68
CA THR A 125 2.02 2.98 -5.99
C THR A 125 0.95 3.82 -6.70
N SER A 126 0.15 4.59 -5.97
CA SER A 126 -0.78 5.55 -6.60
C SER A 126 -0.04 6.58 -7.48
N THR A 127 1.12 7.04 -7.03
CA THR A 127 2.01 7.88 -7.85
C THR A 127 2.69 7.06 -8.95
N ALA A 128 3.15 5.84 -8.66
CA ALA A 128 3.76 4.97 -9.67
C ALA A 128 2.80 4.67 -10.82
N ASN A 129 1.53 4.38 -10.56
CA ASN A 129 0.49 4.19 -11.59
C ASN A 129 0.29 5.44 -12.43
N ARG A 130 0.27 6.62 -11.81
CA ARG A 130 0.14 7.90 -12.53
C ARG A 130 1.36 8.15 -13.41
N VAL A 131 2.56 7.93 -12.91
CA VAL A 131 3.82 8.03 -13.69
C VAL A 131 3.80 7.08 -14.87
N ALA A 132 3.46 5.80 -14.63
CA ALA A 132 3.39 4.79 -15.68
C ALA A 132 2.39 5.17 -16.78
N LEU A 133 1.17 5.56 -16.42
CA LEU A 133 0.14 5.96 -17.39
C LEU A 133 0.55 7.21 -18.17
N THR A 134 1.14 8.22 -17.54
CA THR A 134 1.66 9.41 -18.23
C THR A 134 2.78 9.06 -19.20
N ALA A 135 3.58 8.03 -18.90
CA ALA A 135 4.64 7.58 -19.80
C ALA A 135 4.13 6.73 -20.97
N LEU A 136 3.09 5.92 -20.75
CA LEU A 136 2.60 4.95 -21.74
C LEU A 136 1.45 5.49 -22.61
N ALA A 137 0.64 6.40 -22.08
CA ALA A 137 -0.52 6.96 -22.79
C ALA A 137 -0.32 8.46 -23.09
N ARG A 138 -1.01 8.96 -24.13
CA ARG A 138 -1.02 10.37 -24.53
C ARG A 138 -2.46 10.87 -24.58
N PRO A 139 -2.73 12.17 -24.47
CA PRO A 139 -4.07 12.71 -24.71
C PRO A 139 -4.63 12.20 -26.06
N GLY A 140 -5.85 11.69 -26.05
CA GLY A 140 -6.50 11.08 -27.20
C GLY A 140 -6.11 9.63 -27.51
N SER A 141 -5.16 9.01 -26.79
CA SER A 141 -4.89 7.58 -26.88
C SER A 141 -6.10 6.75 -26.47
N ARG A 142 -6.25 5.59 -27.06
CA ARG A 142 -7.27 4.60 -26.69
C ARG A 142 -6.71 3.63 -25.65
N VAL A 143 -7.38 3.53 -24.51
CA VAL A 143 -6.96 2.68 -23.40
C VAL A 143 -8.03 1.64 -23.07
N LEU A 144 -7.65 0.37 -23.01
CA LEU A 144 -8.49 -0.70 -22.47
C LEU A 144 -8.06 -0.98 -21.05
N ALA A 145 -8.94 -0.76 -20.09
CA ALA A 145 -8.62 -0.92 -18.66
C ALA A 145 -9.49 -2.01 -18.02
N ASP A 146 -8.85 -2.88 -17.24
CA ASP A 146 -9.53 -3.73 -16.27
C ASP A 146 -10.27 -2.85 -15.26
N ARG A 147 -11.60 -3.00 -15.17
CA ARG A 147 -12.43 -2.21 -14.27
C ARG A 147 -12.11 -2.46 -12.78
N SER A 148 -11.47 -3.59 -12.45
CA SER A 148 -11.06 -3.93 -11.09
C SER A 148 -9.78 -3.20 -10.61
N CYS A 149 -9.14 -2.41 -11.46
CA CYS A 149 -7.95 -1.63 -11.12
C CYS A 149 -8.18 -0.69 -9.93
N HIS A 150 -7.10 -0.40 -9.23
CA HIS A 150 -7.11 0.55 -8.12
C HIS A 150 -7.55 1.96 -8.58
N GLN A 151 -8.27 2.70 -7.72
CA GLN A 151 -8.79 4.04 -8.02
C GLN A 151 -7.76 5.01 -8.61
N SER A 152 -6.46 4.88 -8.27
CA SER A 152 -5.39 5.72 -8.82
C SER A 152 -5.22 5.60 -10.33
N VAL A 153 -5.55 4.42 -10.89
CA VAL A 153 -5.57 4.18 -12.35
C VAL A 153 -6.71 4.98 -12.98
N HIS A 154 -7.94 4.84 -12.47
CA HIS A 154 -9.12 5.52 -13.00
C HIS A 154 -8.96 7.05 -12.96
N PHE A 155 -8.46 7.60 -11.85
CA PHE A 155 -8.21 9.04 -11.73
C PHE A 155 -7.09 9.53 -12.66
N ALA A 156 -6.04 8.72 -12.86
CA ALA A 156 -4.98 9.07 -13.78
C ALA A 156 -5.45 9.07 -15.24
N LEU A 157 -6.25 8.07 -15.64
CA LEU A 157 -6.84 7.99 -16.98
C LEU A 157 -7.76 9.20 -17.26
N GLY A 158 -8.60 9.56 -16.28
CA GLY A 158 -9.46 10.76 -16.39
C GLY A 158 -8.66 12.05 -16.53
N ALA A 159 -7.58 12.21 -15.76
CA ALA A 159 -6.73 13.39 -15.81
C ALA A 159 -5.93 13.51 -17.12
N LEU A 160 -5.60 12.39 -17.76
CA LEU A 160 -4.87 12.36 -19.02
C LEU A 160 -5.74 12.67 -20.25
N GLY A 161 -7.08 12.65 -20.14
CA GLY A 161 -7.97 12.88 -21.27
C GLY A 161 -7.87 11.82 -22.37
N VAL A 162 -7.70 10.56 -21.98
CA VAL A 162 -7.65 9.40 -22.89
C VAL A 162 -9.04 8.84 -23.15
N ASP A 163 -9.22 8.14 -24.29
CA ASP A 163 -10.44 7.39 -24.61
C ASP A 163 -10.40 6.03 -23.94
N VAL A 164 -11.18 5.84 -22.85
CA VAL A 164 -11.12 4.64 -22.00
C VAL A 164 -12.28 3.71 -22.28
N THR A 165 -11.97 2.46 -22.59
CA THR A 165 -12.91 1.34 -22.55
C THR A 165 -12.63 0.49 -21.31
N TYR A 166 -13.64 0.20 -20.50
CA TYR A 166 -13.50 -0.67 -19.35
C TYR A 166 -13.93 -2.10 -19.68
N ALA A 167 -13.03 -3.05 -19.47
CA ALA A 167 -13.39 -4.47 -19.47
C ALA A 167 -14.24 -4.79 -18.22
N PRO A 168 -15.28 -5.63 -18.34
CA PRO A 168 -16.17 -5.91 -17.23
C PRO A 168 -15.46 -6.68 -16.10
N MET A 169 -16.10 -6.69 -14.94
CA MET A 169 -15.74 -7.55 -13.80
C MET A 169 -16.64 -8.76 -13.78
N GLN A 170 -16.14 -9.85 -13.22
CA GLN A 170 -16.94 -11.04 -12.92
C GLN A 170 -16.78 -11.44 -11.43
N ARG A 171 -17.72 -12.25 -10.94
CA ARG A 171 -17.65 -12.85 -9.60
C ARG A 171 -17.05 -14.25 -9.71
N CYS A 172 -16.38 -14.65 -8.65
CA CYS A 172 -15.86 -16.00 -8.50
C CYS A 172 -16.98 -17.06 -8.58
N CYS A 173 -18.06 -16.86 -7.81
CA CYS A 173 -19.27 -17.66 -7.80
C CYS A 173 -20.38 -16.90 -7.04
N ALA A 174 -21.59 -17.48 -6.95
CA ALA A 174 -22.72 -16.86 -6.27
C ALA A 174 -22.46 -16.60 -4.77
N ASP A 175 -21.80 -17.53 -4.10
CA ASP A 175 -21.61 -17.53 -2.65
C ASP A 175 -20.27 -16.91 -2.20
N CYS A 176 -19.45 -16.47 -3.14
CA CYS A 176 -18.15 -15.88 -2.84
C CYS A 176 -18.14 -14.37 -3.16
N PRO A 177 -17.77 -13.51 -2.22
CA PRO A 177 -17.78 -12.06 -2.45
C PRO A 177 -16.64 -11.58 -3.37
N ARG A 178 -15.72 -12.47 -3.78
CA ARG A 178 -14.56 -12.11 -4.60
C ARG A 178 -14.97 -11.68 -6.01
N THR A 179 -14.41 -10.56 -6.45
CA THR A 179 -14.56 -10.05 -7.81
C THR A 179 -13.20 -9.81 -8.45
N PHE A 180 -13.13 -9.95 -9.77
CA PHE A 180 -11.91 -9.75 -10.56
C PHE A 180 -12.28 -9.37 -12.00
N GLY A 181 -11.30 -8.92 -12.81
CA GLY A 181 -11.53 -8.57 -14.20
C GLY A 181 -11.84 -9.79 -15.08
N ASP A 182 -12.78 -9.65 -15.98
CA ASP A 182 -13.10 -10.65 -17.00
C ASP A 182 -12.01 -10.64 -18.10
N LEU A 183 -10.94 -11.42 -17.89
CA LEU A 183 -9.80 -11.47 -18.80
C LEU A 183 -10.15 -12.02 -20.20
N PRO A 184 -10.93 -13.10 -20.33
CA PRO A 184 -11.40 -13.56 -21.63
C PRO A 184 -12.13 -12.47 -22.42
N ARG A 185 -12.99 -11.71 -21.75
CA ARG A 185 -13.73 -10.61 -22.36
C ARG A 185 -12.82 -9.43 -22.69
N LEU A 186 -11.85 -9.13 -21.85
CA LEU A 186 -10.82 -8.12 -22.13
C LEU A 186 -10.06 -8.46 -23.41
N LEU A 187 -9.55 -9.69 -23.52
CA LEU A 187 -8.82 -10.16 -24.70
C LEU A 187 -9.71 -10.18 -25.95
N GLN A 188 -10.96 -10.59 -25.83
CA GLN A 188 -11.91 -10.53 -26.94
C GLN A 188 -12.13 -9.08 -27.41
N THR A 189 -12.36 -8.15 -26.48
CA THR A 189 -12.54 -6.72 -26.78
C THR A 189 -11.31 -6.14 -27.48
N PHE A 190 -10.12 -6.51 -27.00
CA PHE A 190 -8.85 -6.09 -27.60
C PHE A 190 -8.70 -6.60 -29.04
N ARG A 191 -8.92 -7.91 -29.27
CA ARG A 191 -8.81 -8.52 -30.61
C ARG A 191 -9.84 -7.95 -31.59
N THR A 192 -11.07 -7.70 -31.15
CA THR A 192 -12.11 -7.07 -31.97
C THR A 192 -11.67 -5.68 -32.43
N ALA A 193 -11.15 -4.86 -31.52
CA ALA A 193 -10.67 -3.51 -31.86
C ALA A 193 -9.49 -3.54 -32.85
N VAL A 194 -8.59 -4.52 -32.74
CA VAL A 194 -7.51 -4.73 -33.72
C VAL A 194 -8.07 -5.11 -35.09
N ALA A 195 -9.03 -6.03 -35.15
CA ALA A 195 -9.67 -6.47 -36.38
C ALA A 195 -10.44 -5.33 -37.11
N GLU A 196 -11.00 -4.39 -36.33
CA GLU A 196 -11.67 -3.20 -36.83
C GLU A 196 -10.69 -2.07 -37.26
N GLY A 197 -9.38 -2.29 -37.19
CA GLY A 197 -8.36 -1.29 -37.51
C GLY A 197 -8.26 -0.13 -36.52
N ARG A 198 -8.80 -0.32 -35.29
CA ARG A 198 -8.82 0.68 -34.23
C ARG A 198 -8.22 0.08 -32.91
N PRO A 199 -6.96 -0.37 -32.91
CA PRO A 199 -6.35 -0.99 -31.75
C PRO A 199 -6.32 -0.03 -30.56
N TYR A 200 -6.18 -0.60 -29.36
CA TYR A 200 -5.86 0.16 -28.17
C TYR A 200 -4.36 0.40 -28.08
N ASP A 201 -3.96 1.63 -27.74
CA ASP A 201 -2.56 1.99 -27.56
C ASP A 201 -1.99 1.44 -26.25
N THR A 202 -2.84 1.36 -25.22
CA THR A 202 -2.45 0.92 -23.89
C THR A 202 -3.51 -0.01 -23.28
N VAL A 203 -3.04 -1.06 -22.60
CA VAL A 203 -3.87 -1.94 -21.78
C VAL A 203 -3.45 -1.81 -20.32
N VAL A 204 -4.42 -1.76 -19.39
CA VAL A 204 -4.17 -1.69 -17.95
C VAL A 204 -4.79 -2.92 -17.27
N LEU A 205 -3.98 -3.62 -16.51
CA LEU A 205 -4.34 -4.87 -15.81
C LEU A 205 -4.04 -4.75 -14.31
N SER A 206 -4.86 -5.39 -13.48
CA SER A 206 -4.48 -5.76 -12.11
C SER A 206 -3.86 -7.15 -12.11
N ALA A 207 -2.68 -7.33 -11.53
CA ALA A 207 -2.05 -8.65 -11.45
C ALA A 207 -2.65 -9.53 -10.37
N VAL A 208 -3.01 -8.90 -9.24
CA VAL A 208 -3.58 -9.58 -8.06
C VAL A 208 -4.67 -8.72 -7.48
N SER A 209 -5.88 -9.25 -7.39
CA SER A 209 -6.98 -8.54 -6.73
C SER A 209 -6.73 -8.42 -5.22
N TYR A 210 -7.47 -7.53 -4.55
CA TYR A 210 -7.38 -7.40 -3.09
C TYR A 210 -7.65 -8.73 -2.38
N ASP A 211 -8.58 -9.52 -2.91
CA ASP A 211 -9.01 -10.81 -2.35
C ASP A 211 -8.12 -12.00 -2.75
N GLY A 212 -7.03 -11.73 -3.44
CA GLY A 212 -6.04 -12.75 -3.81
C GLY A 212 -6.39 -13.53 -5.08
N VAL A 213 -7.16 -12.97 -5.99
CA VAL A 213 -7.29 -13.55 -7.34
C VAL A 213 -6.10 -13.10 -8.19
N ARG A 214 -5.29 -14.03 -8.66
CA ARG A 214 -4.09 -13.79 -9.48
C ARG A 214 -4.41 -14.03 -10.94
N TYR A 215 -3.94 -13.14 -11.81
CA TYR A 215 -4.11 -13.24 -13.26
C TYR A 215 -3.03 -14.09 -13.91
N ASP A 216 -3.38 -14.84 -14.93
CA ASP A 216 -2.43 -15.55 -15.81
C ASP A 216 -1.78 -14.54 -16.78
N LEU A 217 -0.86 -13.74 -16.24
CA LEU A 217 -0.16 -12.71 -17.00
C LEU A 217 0.69 -13.26 -18.16
N PRO A 218 1.35 -14.43 -18.06
CA PRO A 218 2.02 -15.04 -19.21
C PRO A 218 1.11 -15.18 -20.43
N THR A 219 -0.07 -15.77 -20.27
CA THR A 219 -1.04 -15.94 -21.35
C THR A 219 -1.58 -14.61 -21.84
N VAL A 220 -1.99 -13.73 -20.91
CA VAL A 220 -2.58 -12.43 -21.29
C VAL A 220 -1.58 -11.54 -22.04
N LEU A 221 -0.35 -11.41 -21.58
CA LEU A 221 0.67 -10.59 -22.26
C LEU A 221 1.06 -11.16 -23.63
N ALA A 222 1.17 -12.49 -23.74
CA ALA A 222 1.45 -13.15 -25.02
C ALA A 222 0.34 -12.89 -26.04
N GLU A 223 -0.92 -13.01 -25.65
CA GLU A 223 -2.07 -12.80 -26.53
C GLU A 223 -2.22 -11.33 -26.96
N LEU A 224 -2.02 -10.39 -26.05
CA LEU A 224 -2.03 -8.96 -26.38
C LEU A 224 -0.93 -8.62 -27.40
N ALA A 225 0.29 -9.10 -27.16
CA ALA A 225 1.42 -8.84 -28.05
C ALA A 225 1.28 -9.55 -29.41
N ALA A 226 0.75 -10.76 -29.44
CA ALA A 226 0.49 -11.48 -30.70
C ALA A 226 -0.56 -10.79 -31.55
N ALA A 227 -1.62 -10.23 -30.93
CA ALA A 227 -2.67 -9.51 -31.63
C ALA A 227 -2.20 -8.12 -32.11
N HIS A 228 -1.43 -7.40 -31.28
CA HIS A 228 -0.92 -6.06 -31.60
C HIS A 228 0.38 -5.74 -30.86
N PRO A 229 1.58 -5.98 -31.44
CA PRO A 229 2.86 -5.82 -30.74
C PRO A 229 3.21 -4.38 -30.38
N LYS A 230 2.49 -3.37 -30.92
CA LYS A 230 2.69 -1.96 -30.56
C LYS A 230 1.92 -1.54 -29.31
N VAL A 231 1.18 -2.44 -28.67
CA VAL A 231 0.48 -2.14 -27.43
C VAL A 231 1.46 -1.91 -26.30
N ALA A 232 1.23 -0.90 -25.47
CA ALA A 232 1.89 -0.73 -24.18
C ALA A 232 1.00 -1.33 -23.07
N VAL A 233 1.60 -1.88 -22.02
CA VAL A 233 0.83 -2.50 -20.92
C VAL A 233 1.28 -1.94 -19.58
N LEU A 234 0.32 -1.48 -18.76
CA LEU A 234 0.52 -1.24 -17.34
C LEU A 234 -0.04 -2.44 -16.55
N VAL A 235 0.78 -3.03 -15.70
CA VAL A 235 0.36 -4.05 -14.75
C VAL A 235 0.47 -3.50 -13.33
N ASP A 236 -0.66 -3.27 -12.67
CA ASP A 236 -0.71 -2.96 -11.25
C ASP A 236 -0.56 -4.27 -10.46
N GLU A 237 0.67 -4.56 -10.05
CA GLU A 237 1.06 -5.72 -9.24
C GLU A 237 1.37 -5.31 -7.78
N ALA A 238 0.62 -4.35 -7.25
CA ALA A 238 0.85 -3.75 -5.94
C ALA A 238 0.93 -4.77 -4.78
N TRP A 239 0.34 -5.94 -4.93
CA TRP A 239 0.32 -6.99 -3.90
C TRP A 239 1.30 -8.13 -4.15
N GLY A 240 1.97 -8.15 -5.31
CA GLY A 240 2.76 -9.27 -5.80
C GLY A 240 4.28 -9.10 -5.74
N ALA A 241 4.82 -7.99 -5.23
CA ALA A 241 6.26 -7.70 -5.32
C ALA A 241 7.17 -8.84 -4.85
N VAL A 242 6.85 -9.47 -3.72
CA VAL A 242 7.66 -10.56 -3.15
C VAL A 242 7.48 -11.88 -3.92
N HIS A 243 6.40 -12.06 -4.68
CA HIS A 243 6.11 -13.30 -5.42
C HIS A 243 7.22 -13.64 -6.44
N ARG A 244 7.91 -12.62 -6.98
CA ARG A 244 9.05 -12.79 -7.88
C ARG A 244 10.12 -13.72 -7.32
N PHE A 245 10.28 -13.75 -6.01
CA PHE A 245 11.38 -14.45 -5.32
C PHE A 245 10.99 -15.84 -4.81
N HIS A 246 9.83 -16.39 -5.23
CA HIS A 246 9.41 -17.73 -4.85
C HIS A 246 9.07 -18.59 -6.07
N PRO A 247 9.60 -19.83 -6.20
CA PRO A 247 9.47 -20.62 -7.42
C PRO A 247 8.02 -20.94 -7.80
N GLN A 248 7.12 -21.18 -6.84
CA GLN A 248 5.70 -21.46 -7.13
C GLN A 248 4.89 -20.20 -7.45
N LEU A 249 5.29 -19.00 -6.96
CA LEU A 249 4.53 -17.78 -7.15
C LEU A 249 5.05 -16.94 -8.33
N ARG A 250 6.34 -17.03 -8.61
CA ARG A 250 7.02 -16.28 -9.68
C ARG A 250 6.41 -16.45 -11.07
N PRO A 251 5.97 -17.66 -11.51
CA PRO A 251 5.51 -17.87 -12.88
C PRO A 251 4.38 -16.95 -13.32
N LEU A 252 3.51 -16.51 -12.41
CA LEU A 252 2.38 -15.62 -12.72
C LEU A 252 2.69 -14.13 -12.53
N THR A 253 3.92 -13.74 -12.20
CA THR A 253 4.30 -12.32 -12.10
C THR A 253 4.55 -11.72 -13.49
N ALA A 254 4.22 -10.44 -13.65
CA ALA A 254 4.35 -9.76 -14.94
C ALA A 254 5.78 -9.77 -15.49
N LEU A 255 6.76 -9.48 -14.63
CA LEU A 255 8.17 -9.44 -15.05
C LEU A 255 8.71 -10.83 -15.43
N HIS A 256 8.27 -11.89 -14.73
CA HIS A 256 8.63 -13.25 -15.14
C HIS A 256 7.97 -13.65 -16.46
N ALA A 257 6.72 -13.24 -16.69
CA ALA A 257 6.03 -13.48 -17.96
C ALA A 257 6.81 -12.83 -19.13
N VAL A 258 7.24 -11.60 -18.99
CA VAL A 258 8.08 -10.92 -20.00
C VAL A 258 9.43 -11.61 -20.20
N GLU A 259 10.11 -11.98 -19.10
CA GLU A 259 11.37 -12.72 -19.16
C GLU A 259 11.20 -14.08 -19.88
N HIS A 260 10.11 -14.77 -19.61
CA HIS A 260 9.77 -16.03 -20.29
C HIS A 260 9.56 -15.83 -21.79
N LEU A 261 8.75 -14.85 -22.18
CA LEU A 261 8.49 -14.53 -23.59
C LEU A 261 9.78 -14.13 -24.33
N ARG A 262 10.66 -13.34 -23.73
CA ARG A 262 11.98 -13.01 -24.29
C ARG A 262 12.82 -14.27 -24.54
N ARG A 263 12.88 -15.15 -23.56
CA ARG A 263 13.69 -16.38 -23.63
C ARG A 263 13.17 -17.38 -24.67
N THR A 264 11.85 -17.46 -24.85
CA THR A 264 11.21 -18.37 -25.81
C THR A 264 11.04 -17.77 -27.20
N GLY A 265 11.44 -16.53 -27.43
CA GLY A 265 11.25 -15.83 -28.70
C GLY A 265 9.78 -15.48 -29.00
N GLY A 266 8.94 -15.43 -27.98
CA GLY A 266 7.54 -15.03 -28.10
C GLY A 266 7.38 -13.53 -28.37
N PRO A 267 6.21 -13.10 -28.88
CA PRO A 267 5.93 -11.69 -29.10
C PRO A 267 5.90 -10.93 -27.77
N LEU A 268 6.39 -9.67 -27.80
CA LEU A 268 6.39 -8.78 -26.64
C LEU A 268 5.57 -7.52 -26.93
N PRO A 269 4.86 -6.97 -25.93
CA PRO A 269 4.34 -5.62 -26.02
C PRO A 269 5.45 -4.59 -26.24
N LEU A 270 5.11 -3.43 -26.81
CA LEU A 270 6.03 -2.32 -27.05
C LEU A 270 6.75 -1.88 -25.75
N ALA A 271 5.99 -1.78 -24.68
CA ALA A 271 6.50 -1.50 -23.36
C ALA A 271 5.60 -2.14 -22.29
N VAL A 272 6.20 -2.60 -21.19
CA VAL A 272 5.47 -3.10 -20.01
C VAL A 272 5.95 -2.34 -18.78
N ALA A 273 5.05 -1.60 -18.14
CA ALA A 273 5.28 -1.01 -16.84
C ALA A 273 4.63 -1.87 -15.76
N VAL A 274 5.36 -2.16 -14.69
CA VAL A 274 4.85 -2.95 -13.55
C VAL A 274 5.03 -2.14 -12.28
N THR A 275 3.95 -1.99 -11.50
CA THR A 275 3.99 -1.21 -10.25
C THR A 275 3.85 -2.11 -9.03
N HIS A 276 4.77 -1.97 -8.09
CA HIS A 276 4.80 -2.71 -6.84
C HIS A 276 4.66 -1.80 -5.62
N SER A 277 3.73 -2.09 -4.70
CA SER A 277 3.73 -1.53 -3.36
C SER A 277 4.64 -2.40 -2.48
N ALA A 278 5.94 -2.11 -2.45
CA ALA A 278 6.88 -2.90 -1.66
C ALA A 278 6.46 -3.00 -0.18
N HIS A 279 5.91 -1.93 0.37
CA HIS A 279 5.41 -1.87 1.75
C HIS A 279 4.20 -2.77 2.05
N LYS A 280 3.56 -3.40 1.04
CA LYS A 280 2.43 -4.32 1.24
C LYS A 280 2.86 -5.78 1.30
N SER A 281 3.94 -6.14 0.64
CA SER A 281 4.37 -7.53 0.51
C SER A 281 5.84 -7.78 0.84
N MET A 282 6.66 -6.73 0.98
CA MET A 282 8.07 -6.76 1.36
C MET A 282 8.32 -5.91 2.61
N SER A 283 9.49 -6.02 3.24
CA SER A 283 9.86 -5.28 4.46
C SER A 283 10.30 -3.83 4.17
N ALA A 284 9.53 -3.10 3.34
CA ALA A 284 9.77 -1.69 3.06
C ALA A 284 8.92 -0.79 3.97
N LEU A 285 9.41 0.41 4.25
CA LEU A 285 8.64 1.43 4.95
C LEU A 285 7.39 1.81 4.13
N ARG A 286 6.34 2.22 4.83
CA ARG A 286 5.08 2.65 4.21
C ARG A 286 5.34 3.73 3.16
N GLN A 287 4.58 3.73 2.05
CA GLN A 287 4.75 4.52 0.84
C GLN A 287 5.90 4.05 -0.09
N GLY A 288 6.81 3.19 0.35
CA GLY A 288 7.84 2.62 -0.52
C GLY A 288 7.23 1.81 -1.65
N SER A 289 7.54 2.18 -2.90
CA SER A 289 7.06 1.50 -4.10
C SER A 289 8.11 1.48 -5.21
N TYR A 290 8.00 0.47 -6.09
CA TYR A 290 8.78 0.37 -7.31
C TYR A 290 7.89 0.63 -8.52
N LEU A 291 8.46 1.24 -9.55
CA LEU A 291 7.99 1.22 -10.92
C LEU A 291 9.07 0.54 -11.76
N HIS A 292 8.77 -0.63 -12.25
CA HIS A 292 9.62 -1.38 -13.17
C HIS A 292 9.18 -1.10 -14.60
N LEU A 293 10.14 -1.03 -15.50
CA LEU A 293 9.90 -0.82 -16.92
C LEU A 293 10.64 -1.88 -17.72
N VAL A 294 9.93 -2.48 -18.65
CA VAL A 294 10.47 -3.24 -19.76
C VAL A 294 10.14 -2.46 -21.03
N GLY A 295 11.16 -2.04 -21.77
CA GLY A 295 11.00 -1.19 -22.95
C GLY A 295 12.32 -0.58 -23.39
N ASP A 296 12.27 0.20 -24.45
CA ASP A 296 13.43 0.86 -25.04
C ASP A 296 13.87 2.13 -24.30
N GLY A 297 14.86 2.82 -24.85
CA GLY A 297 15.39 4.08 -24.32
C GLY A 297 14.36 5.20 -24.30
N GLU A 298 13.45 5.27 -25.29
CA GLU A 298 12.38 6.27 -25.36
C GLU A 298 11.36 6.07 -24.23
N ALA A 299 10.91 4.83 -24.02
CA ALA A 299 9.99 4.50 -22.93
C ALA A 299 10.59 4.86 -21.56
N ARG A 300 11.90 4.60 -21.37
CA ARG A 300 12.63 4.95 -20.16
C ARG A 300 12.69 6.47 -19.94
N GLU A 301 13.00 7.23 -20.97
CA GLU A 301 13.08 8.70 -20.90
C GLU A 301 11.70 9.29 -20.58
N ARG A 302 10.63 8.84 -21.24
CA ARG A 302 9.26 9.26 -20.94
C ARG A 302 8.86 8.94 -19.49
N THR A 303 9.27 7.77 -18.98
CA THR A 303 9.02 7.40 -17.57
C THR A 303 9.76 8.32 -16.61
N ALA A 304 11.01 8.67 -16.91
CA ALA A 304 11.79 9.62 -16.10
C ALA A 304 11.17 11.03 -16.10
N GLN A 305 10.68 11.50 -17.25
CA GLN A 305 9.97 12.78 -17.36
C GLN A 305 8.65 12.77 -16.59
N ALA A 306 7.87 11.70 -16.69
CA ALA A 306 6.63 11.53 -15.94
C ALA A 306 6.90 11.46 -14.44
N LEU A 307 7.97 10.81 -14.01
CA LEU A 307 8.40 10.79 -12.61
C LEU A 307 8.70 12.22 -12.10
N PHE A 308 9.39 13.02 -12.89
CA PHE A 308 9.68 14.41 -12.55
C PHE A 308 8.41 15.26 -12.41
N GLN A 309 7.37 14.99 -13.21
CA GLN A 309 6.10 15.72 -13.18
C GLN A 309 5.23 15.35 -11.97
N HIS A 310 5.28 14.10 -11.51
CA HIS A 310 4.29 13.56 -10.57
C HIS A 310 4.84 13.26 -9.18
N HIS A 311 6.14 13.11 -9.03
CA HIS A 311 6.74 12.86 -7.72
C HIS A 311 7.08 14.17 -7.01
N THR A 312 7.08 14.14 -5.68
CA THR A 312 7.59 15.27 -4.88
C THR A 312 9.06 15.55 -5.16
N THR A 313 9.45 16.81 -5.12
CA THR A 313 10.87 17.23 -5.17
C THR A 313 11.62 16.99 -3.85
N SER A 314 10.91 16.57 -2.79
CA SER A 314 11.44 16.27 -1.47
C SER A 314 11.21 14.79 -1.13
N PRO A 315 11.90 13.84 -1.79
CA PRO A 315 11.72 12.42 -1.54
C PRO A 315 12.21 12.06 -0.13
N SER A 316 11.52 11.12 0.53
CA SER A 316 11.97 10.57 1.81
C SER A 316 13.12 9.56 1.58
N TRP A 317 14.33 9.94 1.94
CA TRP A 317 15.49 9.06 1.82
C TRP A 317 15.39 7.79 2.69
N PRO A 318 14.86 7.83 3.93
CA PRO A 318 14.60 6.61 4.70
C PRO A 318 13.67 5.63 3.98
N VAL A 319 12.60 6.12 3.34
CA VAL A 319 11.70 5.27 2.56
C VAL A 319 12.41 4.67 1.35
N LEU A 320 13.20 5.48 0.61
CA LEU A 320 13.97 4.98 -0.54
C LEU A 320 15.05 3.96 -0.11
N ALA A 321 15.75 4.20 1.00
CA ALA A 321 16.72 3.24 1.55
C ALA A 321 16.06 1.92 1.98
N SER A 322 14.85 1.99 2.53
CA SER A 322 14.09 0.78 2.89
C SER A 322 13.73 -0.09 1.68
N LEU A 323 13.57 0.51 0.50
CA LEU A 323 13.36 -0.24 -0.75
C LEU A 323 14.61 -1.05 -1.13
N ASP A 324 15.79 -0.47 -0.98
CA ASP A 324 17.07 -1.16 -1.25
C ASP A 324 17.29 -2.33 -0.29
N LEU A 325 17.01 -2.14 1.00
CA LEU A 325 17.05 -3.21 2.00
C LEU A 325 16.02 -4.31 1.73
N ALA A 326 14.78 -3.94 1.43
CA ALA A 326 13.71 -4.89 1.14
C ALA A 326 13.99 -5.73 -0.12
N ARG A 327 14.61 -5.12 -1.15
CA ARG A 327 15.08 -5.85 -2.34
C ARG A 327 16.12 -6.90 -1.95
N LEU A 328 17.14 -6.52 -1.18
CA LEU A 328 18.19 -7.47 -0.76
C LEU A 328 17.60 -8.61 0.08
N GLN A 329 16.72 -8.30 1.05
CA GLN A 329 16.06 -9.33 1.84
C GLN A 329 15.26 -10.29 0.95
N ALA A 330 14.51 -9.78 -0.01
CA ALA A 330 13.73 -10.62 -0.91
C ALA A 330 14.62 -11.52 -1.80
N GLU A 331 15.76 -11.01 -2.27
CA GLU A 331 16.74 -11.80 -3.06
C GLU A 331 17.42 -12.91 -2.23
N THR A 332 17.64 -12.69 -0.94
CA THR A 332 18.39 -13.63 -0.09
C THR A 332 17.54 -14.54 0.76
N GLU A 333 16.35 -14.08 1.15
CA GLU A 333 15.49 -14.74 2.12
C GLU A 333 14.05 -14.93 1.61
N GLY A 334 13.70 -14.32 0.46
CA GLY A 334 12.32 -14.24 -0.03
C GLY A 334 11.66 -15.60 -0.22
N GLU A 335 12.39 -16.57 -0.74
CA GLU A 335 11.89 -17.93 -0.90
C GLU A 335 11.52 -18.56 0.44
N GLN A 336 12.42 -18.49 1.42
CA GLN A 336 12.20 -19.05 2.77
C GLN A 336 11.06 -18.33 3.51
N LEU A 337 10.99 -17.00 3.42
CA LEU A 337 9.95 -16.20 4.05
C LEU A 337 8.57 -16.51 3.48
N LEU A 338 8.48 -16.64 2.16
CA LEU A 338 7.22 -16.99 1.50
C LEU A 338 6.83 -18.46 1.71
N GLU A 339 7.78 -19.40 1.72
CA GLU A 339 7.48 -20.79 2.04
C GLU A 339 6.89 -20.92 3.45
N ARG A 340 7.42 -20.17 4.42
CA ARG A 340 6.81 -20.07 5.75
C ARG A 340 5.38 -19.54 5.68
N SER A 341 5.14 -18.44 4.95
CA SER A 341 3.78 -17.87 4.78
C SER A 341 2.82 -18.89 4.14
N LEU A 342 3.27 -19.60 3.11
CA LEU A 342 2.49 -20.64 2.44
C LEU A 342 2.15 -21.80 3.38
N ASN A 343 3.11 -22.25 4.18
CA ASN A 343 2.92 -23.30 5.18
C ASN A 343 1.89 -22.88 6.25
N LEU A 344 2.03 -21.66 6.79
CA LEU A 344 1.08 -21.14 7.77
C LEU A 344 -0.33 -20.97 7.20
N ALA A 345 -0.45 -20.51 5.95
CA ALA A 345 -1.75 -20.43 5.28
C ALA A 345 -2.38 -21.80 5.02
N ARG A 346 -1.58 -22.82 4.65
CA ARG A 346 -2.03 -24.22 4.53
C ARG A 346 -2.50 -24.75 5.89
N THR A 347 -1.72 -24.53 6.94
CA THR A 347 -2.08 -24.92 8.31
C THR A 347 -3.40 -24.26 8.75
N LEU A 348 -3.57 -22.95 8.53
CA LEU A 348 -4.82 -22.26 8.85
C LEU A 348 -6.02 -22.93 8.15
N ARG A 349 -5.91 -23.22 6.85
CA ARG A 349 -7.00 -23.91 6.12
C ARG A 349 -7.28 -25.33 6.65
N ALA A 350 -6.23 -26.09 6.95
CA ALA A 350 -6.36 -27.42 7.50
C ALA A 350 -7.05 -27.42 8.87
N GLU A 351 -6.69 -26.50 9.75
CA GLU A 351 -7.32 -26.32 11.07
C GLU A 351 -8.80 -25.93 10.93
N LEU A 352 -9.12 -24.99 10.03
CA LEU A 352 -10.51 -24.56 9.77
C LEU A 352 -11.37 -25.73 9.22
N GLY A 353 -10.79 -26.63 8.45
CA GLY A 353 -11.48 -27.81 7.90
C GLY A 353 -11.52 -29.03 8.81
N GLY A 354 -10.58 -29.16 9.74
CA GLY A 354 -10.37 -30.37 10.54
C GLY A 354 -10.72 -30.28 12.02
N ASP A 355 -10.68 -29.08 12.63
CA ASP A 355 -10.97 -28.89 14.05
C ASP A 355 -12.48 -28.66 14.29
N PRO A 356 -13.22 -29.57 14.97
CA PRO A 356 -14.64 -29.38 15.26
C PRO A 356 -14.95 -28.08 16.04
N ARG A 357 -13.97 -27.55 16.79
CA ARG A 357 -14.09 -26.27 17.53
C ARG A 357 -14.00 -25.06 16.61
N LEU A 358 -13.78 -25.26 15.31
CA LEU A 358 -13.73 -24.23 14.27
C LEU A 358 -14.79 -24.44 13.19
N SER A 359 -15.78 -25.33 13.41
CA SER A 359 -16.80 -25.73 12.42
C SER A 359 -17.77 -24.60 12.01
N ALA A 360 -17.78 -23.46 12.70
CA ALA A 360 -18.51 -22.26 12.30
C ALA A 360 -17.77 -21.42 11.25
N TYR A 361 -16.53 -21.77 10.94
CA TYR A 361 -15.71 -21.08 9.97
C TYR A 361 -15.52 -21.93 8.73
N ARG A 362 -15.75 -21.35 7.57
CA ARG A 362 -15.54 -22.05 6.29
C ARG A 362 -14.54 -21.27 5.44
N ALA A 363 -13.38 -21.87 5.16
CA ALA A 363 -12.44 -21.27 4.21
C ALA A 363 -13.05 -21.26 2.80
N LEU A 364 -13.07 -20.09 2.16
CA LEU A 364 -13.56 -19.89 0.80
C LEU A 364 -12.38 -19.90 -0.18
N GLY A 365 -12.39 -20.79 -1.20
CA GLY A 365 -11.27 -21.02 -2.15
C GLY A 365 -10.07 -21.71 -1.47
N PRO A 366 -8.99 -22.10 -2.16
CA PRO A 366 -8.76 -22.26 -3.59
C PRO A 366 -9.38 -23.53 -4.21
N GLU A 367 -9.93 -24.43 -3.40
CA GLU A 367 -10.47 -25.69 -3.88
C GLU A 367 -11.88 -25.52 -4.47
N GLY A 368 -11.95 -25.40 -5.80
CA GLY A 368 -13.20 -25.50 -6.57
C GLY A 368 -13.79 -24.22 -7.17
N HIS A 369 -13.29 -23.02 -6.82
CA HIS A 369 -13.93 -21.77 -7.29
C HIS A 369 -13.23 -21.10 -8.48
N LEU A 370 -11.92 -21.27 -8.66
CA LEU A 370 -11.12 -20.65 -9.74
C LEU A 370 -10.31 -21.70 -10.49
N THR A 371 -10.87 -22.90 -10.68
CA THR A 371 -10.21 -24.04 -11.32
C THR A 371 -10.43 -24.10 -12.83
N ASP A 372 -11.34 -23.29 -13.38
CA ASP A 372 -11.54 -23.23 -14.82
C ASP A 372 -10.38 -22.45 -15.49
N PRO A 373 -9.52 -23.13 -16.26
CA PRO A 373 -8.41 -22.46 -16.96
C PRO A 373 -8.88 -21.38 -17.93
N ALA A 374 -10.11 -21.46 -18.43
CA ALA A 374 -10.67 -20.47 -19.34
C ALA A 374 -10.85 -19.09 -18.68
N LEU A 375 -10.90 -19.02 -17.36
CA LEU A 375 -10.97 -17.75 -16.63
C LEU A 375 -9.64 -16.98 -16.61
N LEU A 376 -8.52 -17.63 -16.90
CA LEU A 376 -7.16 -17.09 -16.85
C LEU A 376 -6.80 -16.51 -15.49
N VAL A 377 -7.26 -17.13 -14.42
CA VAL A 377 -7.00 -16.70 -13.04
C VAL A 377 -6.71 -17.90 -12.13
N SER A 378 -6.09 -17.60 -10.99
CA SER A 378 -5.83 -18.56 -9.91
C SER A 378 -5.88 -17.87 -8.55
N ASP A 379 -5.84 -18.66 -7.47
CA ASP A 379 -5.78 -18.10 -6.12
C ASP A 379 -4.36 -17.73 -5.68
N ASP A 380 -4.23 -16.66 -4.90
CA ASP A 380 -3.06 -16.40 -4.07
C ASP A 380 -3.16 -17.26 -2.80
N PRO A 381 -2.32 -18.28 -2.63
CA PRO A 381 -2.43 -19.21 -1.52
C PRO A 381 -2.14 -18.56 -0.14
N THR A 382 -1.56 -17.36 -0.10
CA THR A 382 -1.33 -16.61 1.13
C THR A 382 -2.57 -15.85 1.61
N ARG A 383 -3.65 -15.81 0.81
CA ARG A 383 -4.92 -15.13 1.12
C ARG A 383 -5.95 -16.16 1.54
N VAL A 384 -6.38 -16.11 2.81
CA VAL A 384 -7.37 -17.02 3.38
C VAL A 384 -8.64 -16.24 3.65
N LEU A 385 -9.62 -16.38 2.76
CA LEU A 385 -10.95 -15.80 2.93
C LEU A 385 -11.80 -16.79 3.73
N VAL A 386 -12.42 -16.33 4.81
CA VAL A 386 -13.17 -17.18 5.75
C VAL A 386 -14.58 -16.65 5.88
N ASP A 387 -15.56 -17.47 5.55
CA ASP A 387 -16.98 -17.25 5.83
C ASP A 387 -17.24 -17.48 7.32
N ILE A 388 -17.90 -16.53 7.96
CA ILE A 388 -18.22 -16.51 9.37
C ILE A 388 -19.74 -16.47 9.63
N SER A 389 -20.56 -16.64 8.60
CA SER A 389 -22.04 -16.52 8.67
C SER A 389 -22.66 -17.40 9.75
N ALA A 390 -22.08 -18.58 10.00
CA ALA A 390 -22.56 -19.53 11.03
C ALA A 390 -22.34 -19.04 12.48
N LEU A 391 -21.62 -17.94 12.70
CA LEU A 391 -21.49 -17.32 14.04
C LEU A 391 -22.68 -16.43 14.39
N GLY A 392 -23.48 -16.00 13.41
CA GLY A 392 -24.61 -15.10 13.62
C GLY A 392 -24.23 -13.68 14.06
N ILE A 393 -23.00 -13.25 13.80
CA ILE A 393 -22.51 -11.89 14.04
C ILE A 393 -22.02 -11.29 12.72
N THR A 394 -21.99 -9.96 12.63
CA THR A 394 -21.51 -9.29 11.41
C THR A 394 -19.99 -9.43 11.27
N ALA A 395 -19.49 -9.40 10.04
CA ALA A 395 -18.04 -9.41 9.81
C ALA A 395 -17.33 -8.18 10.43
N ALA A 396 -18.04 -7.06 10.52
CA ALA A 396 -17.53 -5.85 11.19
C ALA A 396 -17.37 -6.07 12.70
N ASP A 397 -18.37 -6.66 13.37
CA ASP A 397 -18.27 -7.01 14.79
C ASP A 397 -17.18 -8.05 15.04
N PHE A 398 -17.10 -9.08 14.21
CA PHE A 398 -16.06 -10.09 14.28
C PHE A 398 -14.65 -9.47 14.17
N ARG A 399 -14.45 -8.56 13.22
CA ARG A 399 -13.20 -7.82 13.07
C ARG A 399 -12.87 -6.98 14.31
N ARG A 400 -13.88 -6.29 14.87
CA ARG A 400 -13.73 -5.50 16.09
C ARG A 400 -13.34 -6.39 17.27
N ILE A 401 -14.01 -7.50 17.49
CA ILE A 401 -13.69 -8.48 18.54
C ILE A 401 -12.25 -8.99 18.40
N LEU A 402 -11.85 -9.40 17.17
CA LEU A 402 -10.47 -9.84 16.92
C LEU A 402 -9.45 -8.76 17.29
N PHE A 403 -9.74 -7.50 17.00
CA PHE A 403 -8.83 -6.40 17.28
C PHE A 403 -8.80 -6.02 18.75
N ASP A 404 -9.97 -5.77 19.35
CA ASP A 404 -10.09 -5.22 20.71
C ASP A 404 -9.72 -6.26 21.77
N ASP A 405 -10.23 -7.51 21.64
CA ASP A 405 -10.07 -8.53 22.67
C ASP A 405 -8.82 -9.39 22.46
N TYR A 406 -8.38 -9.56 21.22
CA TYR A 406 -7.25 -10.45 20.88
C TYR A 406 -6.06 -9.74 20.24
N GLY A 407 -6.17 -8.44 19.91
CA GLY A 407 -5.12 -7.67 19.23
C GLY A 407 -4.75 -8.25 17.85
N LEU A 408 -5.71 -8.84 17.15
CA LEU A 408 -5.56 -9.44 15.83
C LEU A 408 -6.22 -8.55 14.78
N TYR A 409 -5.43 -8.07 13.82
CA TYR A 409 -5.92 -7.18 12.78
C TYR A 409 -6.03 -7.91 11.44
N VAL A 410 -7.22 -7.95 10.87
CA VAL A 410 -7.53 -8.64 9.61
C VAL A 410 -7.40 -7.71 8.40
N ALA A 411 -7.22 -8.27 7.21
CA ALA A 411 -7.03 -7.47 6.00
C ALA A 411 -8.30 -6.69 5.62
N ARG A 412 -9.46 -7.35 5.60
CA ARG A 412 -10.77 -6.71 5.37
C ARG A 412 -11.92 -7.65 5.70
N GLU A 413 -13.13 -7.09 5.77
CA GLU A 413 -14.42 -7.79 5.73
C GLU A 413 -15.13 -7.56 4.40
N SER A 414 -15.96 -8.53 3.96
CA SER A 414 -16.78 -8.42 2.76
C SER A 414 -17.98 -9.37 2.87
N GLY A 415 -19.19 -8.81 3.00
CA GLY A 415 -20.39 -9.60 3.34
C GLY A 415 -20.18 -10.32 4.66
N ASP A 416 -20.43 -11.61 4.70
CA ASP A 416 -20.22 -12.47 5.88
C ASP A 416 -18.83 -13.15 5.88
N ALA A 417 -17.86 -12.59 5.15
CA ALA A 417 -16.52 -13.15 5.08
C ALA A 417 -15.45 -12.16 5.56
N VAL A 418 -14.37 -12.72 6.11
CA VAL A 418 -13.19 -12.00 6.57
C VAL A 418 -11.94 -12.53 5.87
N LEU A 419 -11.09 -11.64 5.40
CA LEU A 419 -9.86 -11.97 4.71
C LEU A 419 -8.66 -11.90 5.65
N PHE A 420 -7.97 -13.04 5.81
CA PHE A 420 -6.65 -13.12 6.45
C PHE A 420 -5.56 -13.13 5.38
N HIS A 421 -4.62 -12.21 5.48
CA HIS A 421 -3.43 -12.19 4.64
C HIS A 421 -2.22 -12.71 5.44
N VAL A 422 -1.80 -13.93 5.15
CA VAL A 422 -0.65 -14.58 5.79
C VAL A 422 0.62 -14.13 5.07
N HIS A 423 1.04 -12.88 5.34
CA HIS A 423 2.22 -12.26 4.73
C HIS A 423 3.51 -12.66 5.44
N ILE A 424 4.67 -12.27 4.91
CA ILE A 424 5.99 -12.64 5.42
C ILE A 424 6.28 -12.23 6.88
N GLY A 425 5.50 -11.30 7.43
CA GLY A 425 5.59 -10.88 8.83
C GLY A 425 4.70 -11.68 9.79
N VAL A 426 3.94 -12.68 9.30
CA VAL A 426 3.17 -13.59 10.15
C VAL A 426 4.05 -14.78 10.54
N ASP A 427 4.05 -15.13 11.83
CA ASP A 427 4.77 -16.26 12.39
C ASP A 427 3.82 -17.30 13.01
N GLU A 428 4.39 -18.41 13.48
CA GLU A 428 3.63 -19.49 14.11
C GLU A 428 2.89 -19.03 15.38
N ALA A 429 3.51 -18.16 16.20
CA ALA A 429 2.90 -17.65 17.41
C ALA A 429 1.65 -16.80 17.07
N THR A 430 1.72 -16.01 16.02
CA THR A 430 0.58 -15.23 15.50
C THR A 430 -0.55 -16.14 15.02
N LEU A 431 -0.21 -17.24 14.30
CA LEU A 431 -1.21 -18.21 13.84
C LEU A 431 -1.87 -18.94 15.02
N LEU A 432 -1.11 -19.41 16.01
CA LEU A 432 -1.64 -20.09 17.19
C LEU A 432 -2.59 -19.17 17.98
N ARG A 433 -2.22 -17.90 18.14
CA ARG A 433 -3.07 -16.88 18.77
C ARG A 433 -4.37 -16.67 18.00
N LEU A 434 -4.32 -16.65 16.66
CA LEU A 434 -5.52 -16.57 15.84
C LEU A 434 -6.42 -17.79 16.04
N LEU A 435 -5.89 -19.00 15.97
CA LEU A 435 -6.66 -20.24 16.14
C LEU A 435 -7.34 -20.31 17.50
N GLU A 436 -6.67 -19.91 18.57
CA GLU A 436 -7.27 -19.88 19.92
C GLU A 436 -8.36 -18.81 20.05
N ALA A 437 -8.16 -17.63 19.45
CA ALA A 437 -9.19 -16.60 19.38
C ALA A 437 -10.44 -17.11 18.63
N LEU A 438 -10.26 -17.75 17.47
CA LEU A 438 -11.36 -18.32 16.67
C LEU A 438 -12.13 -19.39 17.47
N ARG A 439 -11.43 -20.30 18.18
CA ARG A 439 -12.06 -21.32 19.04
C ARG A 439 -12.90 -20.70 20.16
N THR A 440 -12.37 -19.65 20.77
CA THR A 440 -13.07 -18.95 21.87
C THR A 440 -14.29 -18.19 21.35
N ILE A 441 -14.16 -17.48 20.23
CA ILE A 441 -15.28 -16.76 19.59
C ILE A 441 -16.38 -17.75 19.20
N GLN A 442 -16.04 -18.87 18.56
CA GLN A 442 -17.05 -19.89 18.20
C GLN A 442 -17.80 -20.40 19.43
N ARG A 443 -17.09 -20.75 20.50
CA ARG A 443 -17.70 -21.21 21.75
C ARG A 443 -18.69 -20.19 22.31
N THR A 444 -18.33 -18.89 22.30
CA THR A 444 -19.15 -17.81 22.81
C THR A 444 -20.42 -17.58 21.97
N TYR A 445 -20.25 -17.42 20.66
CA TYR A 445 -21.35 -17.00 19.79
C TYR A 445 -22.23 -18.15 19.30
N ARG A 446 -21.68 -19.34 19.11
CA ARG A 446 -22.46 -20.51 18.69
C ARG A 446 -23.39 -21.00 19.82
N THR A 447 -22.98 -20.88 21.08
CA THR A 447 -23.85 -21.19 22.22
C THR A 447 -25.02 -20.23 22.31
N ALA A 448 -24.79 -18.93 22.03
CA ALA A 448 -25.87 -17.93 21.96
C ALA A 448 -26.82 -18.17 20.78
N SER A 449 -26.31 -18.60 19.62
CA SER A 449 -27.14 -18.95 18.45
C SER A 449 -27.94 -20.24 18.68
N ALA A 450 -27.37 -21.24 19.34
CA ALA A 450 -28.08 -22.48 19.68
C ALA A 450 -29.22 -22.23 20.69
N ALA A 451 -29.07 -21.27 21.59
CA ALA A 451 -30.15 -20.85 22.50
C ALA A 451 -31.32 -20.18 21.78
N LEU A 452 -31.07 -19.52 20.62
CA LEU A 452 -32.08 -18.91 19.78
C LEU A 452 -32.81 -19.92 18.86
N THR A 453 -32.27 -21.12 18.65
CA THR A 453 -32.87 -22.13 17.74
C THR A 453 -33.76 -23.14 18.42
N GLN A 454 -33.91 -23.12 19.76
CA GLN A 454 -34.75 -24.08 20.51
C GLN A 454 -36.04 -23.47 21.02
N GLY A 455 -37.08 -23.61 20.23
CA GLY A 455 -38.49 -23.61 20.67
C GLY A 455 -39.12 -22.26 20.94
N THR A 456 -39.08 -21.75 22.14
CA THR A 456 -39.68 -20.49 22.59
C THR A 456 -38.60 -19.54 23.12
N SER A 457 -38.72 -18.25 22.81
CA SER A 457 -37.84 -17.24 23.38
C SER A 457 -38.18 -17.03 24.85
N ASP A 458 -37.21 -17.10 25.73
CA ASP A 458 -37.30 -16.69 27.14
C ASP A 458 -36.83 -15.23 27.36
N HIS A 459 -36.51 -14.55 26.26
CA HIS A 459 -35.97 -13.19 26.21
C HIS A 459 -36.76 -12.28 25.28
N PHE A 460 -36.71 -10.97 25.58
CA PHE A 460 -37.03 -9.96 24.58
C PHE A 460 -35.85 -9.87 23.61
N ILE A 461 -36.08 -9.94 22.32
CA ILE A 461 -35.12 -9.64 21.27
C ILE A 461 -35.56 -8.35 20.59
N ILE A 462 -34.80 -7.29 20.72
CA ILE A 462 -35.14 -5.92 20.34
C ILE A 462 -34.16 -5.39 19.32
N ALA A 463 -34.64 -4.98 18.16
CA ALA A 463 -33.84 -4.24 17.19
C ALA A 463 -33.85 -2.74 17.51
N TYR A 464 -32.70 -2.09 17.47
CA TYR A 464 -32.61 -0.66 17.69
C TYR A 464 -31.73 0.02 16.63
N PRO A 465 -32.22 1.11 16.02
CA PRO A 465 -33.59 1.65 16.05
C PRO A 465 -34.60 0.73 15.33
N PRO A 466 -35.92 0.72 15.64
CA PRO A 466 -36.64 1.68 16.47
C PRO A 466 -36.85 1.26 17.94
N GLY A 467 -36.34 0.10 18.40
CA GLY A 467 -36.54 -0.37 19.78
C GLY A 467 -37.81 -1.18 19.99
N ILE A 468 -38.42 -1.74 18.91
CA ILE A 468 -39.59 -2.62 18.98
C ILE A 468 -39.08 -4.05 19.12
N PRO A 469 -39.61 -4.85 20.11
CA PRO A 469 -39.26 -6.26 20.21
C PRO A 469 -39.65 -7.04 18.96
N ILE A 470 -38.67 -7.78 18.41
CA ILE A 470 -38.90 -8.75 17.32
C ILE A 470 -39.54 -10.00 17.92
N THR A 471 -39.16 -10.37 19.15
CA THR A 471 -39.80 -11.41 19.92
C THR A 471 -39.92 -11.01 21.39
N VAL A 472 -40.90 -11.61 22.07
CA VAL A 472 -41.15 -11.47 23.50
C VAL A 472 -40.99 -12.82 24.20
N PRO A 473 -40.75 -12.87 25.53
CA PRO A 473 -40.69 -14.12 26.29
C PRO A 473 -41.98 -14.95 26.10
N GLY A 474 -41.80 -16.24 25.83
CA GLY A 474 -42.90 -17.17 25.52
C GLY A 474 -43.29 -17.27 24.06
N GLU A 475 -42.75 -16.41 23.19
CA GLU A 475 -43.02 -16.45 21.75
C GLU A 475 -42.10 -17.47 21.05
N ARG A 476 -42.68 -18.21 20.08
CA ARG A 476 -41.98 -19.25 19.34
C ARG A 476 -41.03 -18.63 18.32
N LEU A 477 -39.75 -18.97 18.39
CA LEU A 477 -38.74 -18.63 17.38
C LEU A 477 -38.92 -19.55 16.17
N CYS A 478 -39.42 -19.01 15.06
CA CYS A 478 -39.53 -19.72 13.79
C CYS A 478 -38.43 -19.26 12.82
N ASP A 479 -38.23 -20.01 11.74
CA ASP A 479 -37.20 -19.69 10.72
C ASP A 479 -37.37 -18.29 10.13
N ARG A 480 -38.61 -17.79 10.02
CA ARG A 480 -38.89 -16.43 9.58
C ARG A 480 -38.37 -15.40 10.57
N THR A 481 -38.60 -15.60 11.88
CA THR A 481 -38.11 -14.70 12.94
C THR A 481 -36.59 -14.70 13.01
N LEU A 482 -35.97 -15.88 12.89
CA LEU A 482 -34.52 -16.04 12.86
C LEU A 482 -33.91 -15.37 11.61
N GLY A 483 -34.57 -15.51 10.45
CA GLY A 483 -34.17 -14.83 9.22
C GLY A 483 -34.28 -13.31 9.32
N GLU A 484 -35.32 -12.78 9.97
CA GLU A 484 -35.51 -11.35 10.20
C GLU A 484 -34.41 -10.79 11.14
N ILE A 485 -34.08 -11.48 12.23
CA ILE A 485 -32.98 -11.13 13.13
C ILE A 485 -31.67 -11.11 12.37
N GLY A 486 -31.41 -12.11 11.54
CA GLY A 486 -30.20 -12.18 10.69
C GLY A 486 -30.11 -11.03 9.70
N ALA A 487 -31.21 -10.70 9.00
CA ALA A 487 -31.26 -9.59 8.04
C ALA A 487 -31.02 -8.23 8.72
N LEU A 488 -31.62 -7.99 9.89
CA LEU A 488 -31.43 -6.76 10.65
C LEU A 488 -30.00 -6.61 11.15
N ARG A 489 -29.37 -7.69 11.63
CA ARG A 489 -27.94 -7.68 11.98
C ARG A 489 -27.07 -7.34 10.77
N SER A 490 -27.31 -7.96 9.63
CA SER A 490 -26.55 -7.72 8.39
C SER A 490 -26.73 -6.28 7.86
N SER A 491 -27.84 -5.61 8.19
CA SER A 491 -28.07 -4.20 7.86
C SER A 491 -27.42 -3.21 8.84
N GLY A 492 -26.69 -3.69 9.86
CA GLY A 492 -26.06 -2.85 10.87
C GLY A 492 -26.98 -2.39 12.00
N CYS A 493 -28.15 -3.03 12.15
CA CYS A 493 -29.08 -2.76 13.24
C CYS A 493 -28.60 -3.42 14.53
N GLU A 494 -28.57 -2.68 15.64
CA GLU A 494 -28.22 -3.24 16.96
C GLU A 494 -29.36 -4.14 17.46
N ILE A 495 -29.00 -5.36 17.91
CA ILE A 495 -29.95 -6.33 18.45
C ILE A 495 -29.65 -6.54 19.93
N TYR A 496 -30.61 -6.18 20.77
CA TYR A 496 -30.54 -6.38 22.22
C TYR A 496 -31.34 -7.61 22.63
N THR A 497 -30.77 -8.41 23.53
CA THR A 497 -31.44 -9.56 24.15
C THR A 497 -31.58 -9.28 25.65
N LEU A 498 -32.82 -9.18 26.15
CA LEU A 498 -33.13 -8.83 27.52
C LEU A 498 -33.95 -9.93 28.17
N GLN A 499 -33.56 -10.37 29.38
CA GLN A 499 -34.34 -11.32 30.18
C GLN A 499 -35.53 -10.63 30.87
N GLN A 500 -36.63 -11.36 31.10
CA GLN A 500 -37.76 -10.83 31.85
C GLN A 500 -37.39 -10.58 33.33
N PRO A 501 -37.70 -9.41 33.89
CA PRO A 501 -37.44 -9.15 35.30
C PRO A 501 -38.28 -10.09 36.20
N GLY A 502 -37.65 -10.92 37.00
CA GLY A 502 -38.30 -11.83 37.95
C GLY A 502 -37.79 -13.26 37.97
N THR A 503 -37.02 -13.70 36.98
CA THR A 503 -36.24 -14.95 37.06
C THR A 503 -34.81 -14.60 37.36
N SER A 504 -34.35 -15.04 38.50
CA SER A 504 -33.02 -14.85 39.11
C SER A 504 -31.86 -14.58 38.16
N THR A 505 -31.15 -13.47 38.46
CA THR A 505 -29.91 -12.97 37.80
C THR A 505 -30.10 -12.25 36.48
N ALA A 506 -30.34 -10.93 36.57
CA ALA A 506 -30.19 -10.01 35.44
C ALA A 506 -28.71 -9.88 35.05
N THR A 507 -28.32 -10.56 34.01
CA THR A 507 -27.11 -10.23 33.27
C THR A 507 -27.54 -9.56 31.98
N TYR A 508 -27.27 -8.26 31.81
CA TYR A 508 -27.38 -7.57 30.55
C TYR A 508 -26.38 -8.21 29.60
N GLY A 509 -26.85 -8.97 28.64
CA GLY A 509 -25.99 -9.72 27.74
C GLY A 509 -25.49 -8.90 26.56
N VAL A 510 -24.65 -7.92 26.83
CA VAL A 510 -23.48 -7.74 25.97
C VAL A 510 -22.43 -8.65 26.61
N PRO A 511 -21.83 -9.63 25.93
CA PRO A 511 -20.72 -10.36 26.50
C PRO A 511 -19.59 -9.35 26.76
N SER A 512 -19.49 -8.86 27.98
CA SER A 512 -18.25 -8.24 28.44
C SER A 512 -17.19 -9.34 28.40
N GLY A 513 -16.15 -9.14 27.61
CA GLY A 513 -14.96 -9.97 27.62
C GLY A 513 -14.46 -10.21 29.04
N PRO A 514 -13.62 -11.21 29.27
CA PRO A 514 -13.15 -11.57 30.61
C PRO A 514 -12.54 -10.34 31.27
N ALA A 515 -13.05 -10.03 32.48
CA ALA A 515 -12.57 -8.93 33.31
C ALA A 515 -11.06 -9.05 33.48
N VAL A 516 -10.35 -8.03 33.09
CA VAL A 516 -8.94 -7.84 33.45
C VAL A 516 -8.87 -7.83 34.98
N PRO A 517 -8.03 -8.64 35.65
CA PRO A 517 -7.91 -8.60 37.08
C PRO A 517 -7.36 -7.23 37.50
N THR A 518 -8.22 -6.42 38.11
CA THR A 518 -7.80 -5.21 38.82
C THR A 518 -7.01 -5.64 40.04
N THR A 519 -5.72 -5.37 40.04
CA THR A 519 -4.91 -5.42 41.27
C THR A 519 -5.46 -4.39 42.23
N THR A 520 -6.11 -4.87 43.28
CA THR A 520 -6.54 -4.06 44.41
C THR A 520 -5.31 -3.66 45.21
N ASP A 521 -4.86 -2.44 45.02
CA ASP A 521 -3.93 -1.79 45.98
C ASP A 521 -4.78 -1.13 47.06
N THR A 522 -4.83 -1.78 48.21
CA THR A 522 -5.53 -1.31 49.42
C THR A 522 -4.65 -0.31 50.16
N ARG A 523 -4.87 1.00 49.92
CA ARG A 523 -4.50 2.04 50.88
C ARG A 523 -5.73 2.92 51.17
N PRO A 524 -6.04 3.18 52.45
CA PRO A 524 -7.19 4.00 52.82
C PRO A 524 -6.92 5.50 52.50
N PRO A 525 -7.93 6.25 52.05
CA PRO A 525 -7.76 7.68 51.82
C PRO A 525 -7.80 8.46 53.13
N ALA A 526 -6.89 9.39 53.25
CA ALA A 526 -6.85 10.38 54.34
C ALA A 526 -8.05 11.33 54.23
N THR A 527 -8.73 11.49 55.34
CA THR A 527 -9.80 12.48 55.58
C THR A 527 -9.29 13.90 55.40
N VAL A 528 -9.91 14.66 54.49
CA VAL A 528 -9.83 16.14 54.50
C VAL A 528 -11.24 16.71 54.61
N SER A 529 -11.36 17.57 55.61
CA SER A 529 -12.54 18.24 56.11
C SER A 529 -13.16 19.21 55.09
N ALA A 530 -14.48 19.26 55.09
CA ALA A 530 -15.28 20.18 54.29
C ALA A 530 -15.19 21.63 54.83
N THR A 531 -14.97 22.58 53.96
CA THR A 531 -15.34 23.99 54.20
C THR A 531 -16.12 24.52 52.99
N GLN A 532 -17.28 25.04 53.30
CA GLN A 532 -18.23 25.68 52.39
C GLN A 532 -17.65 26.99 51.76
N ALA A 533 -17.90 27.22 50.48
CA ALA A 533 -18.08 28.59 49.96
C ALA A 533 -18.78 28.58 48.59
N HIS A 534 -19.95 29.14 48.59
CA HIS A 534 -20.67 29.98 47.60
C HIS A 534 -20.46 29.81 46.09
N SER A 535 -21.55 29.47 45.43
CA SER A 535 -21.81 29.73 43.99
C SER A 535 -21.84 31.22 43.66
N PRO A 536 -21.49 31.60 42.45
CA PRO A 536 -22.45 32.38 41.65
C PRO A 536 -22.70 31.80 40.27
N THR A 537 -23.98 31.76 39.93
CA THR A 537 -24.59 31.63 38.62
C THR A 537 -24.10 32.67 37.64
N THR A 538 -23.57 32.27 36.49
CA THR A 538 -23.62 33.08 35.29
C THR A 538 -23.98 32.19 34.10
N SER A 539 -25.17 32.49 33.57
CA SER A 539 -25.71 31.94 32.34
C SER A 539 -24.89 32.42 31.12
N ALA A 540 -24.44 31.46 30.30
CA ALA A 540 -23.91 31.74 28.98
C ALA A 540 -25.04 31.74 27.94
N PRO A 541 -25.06 32.65 26.96
CA PRO A 541 -26.10 32.69 25.94
C PRO A 541 -25.91 31.64 24.84
N ALA A 542 -27.03 31.16 24.32
CA ALA A 542 -27.10 30.18 23.22
C ALA A 542 -26.53 30.75 21.91
N PRO A 543 -25.93 29.95 21.05
CA PRO A 543 -25.47 30.37 19.75
C PRO A 543 -26.66 30.61 18.79
N PRO A 544 -26.51 31.54 17.82
CA PRO A 544 -27.56 31.85 16.86
C PRO A 544 -27.70 30.73 15.79
N PRO A 545 -28.90 30.60 15.17
CA PRO A 545 -29.14 29.59 14.14
C PRO A 545 -28.42 29.96 12.83
N ALA A 546 -27.92 28.91 12.15
CA ALA A 546 -27.27 29.04 10.85
C ALA A 546 -28.28 29.48 9.76
N PRO A 547 -27.88 30.32 8.79
CA PRO A 547 -28.76 30.72 7.70
C PRO A 547 -28.92 29.59 6.66
N THR A 548 -30.17 29.25 6.38
CA THR A 548 -30.55 28.41 5.24
C THR A 548 -30.39 29.17 3.93
N ALA A 549 -29.35 28.86 3.15
CA ALA A 549 -29.23 29.35 1.80
C ALA A 549 -29.91 28.40 0.83
N ARG A 550 -31.03 28.82 0.23
CA ARG A 550 -31.59 28.24 -0.98
C ARG A 550 -30.67 28.57 -2.15
N VAL A 551 -30.10 27.55 -2.77
CA VAL A 551 -29.37 27.68 -4.03
C VAL A 551 -30.34 27.50 -5.17
N THR A 552 -30.64 28.58 -5.90
CA THR A 552 -31.26 28.51 -7.24
C THR A 552 -30.16 28.33 -8.28
N PRO A 553 -30.34 27.50 -9.32
CA PRO A 553 -29.32 27.33 -10.35
C PRO A 553 -29.30 28.55 -11.26
N ALA A 554 -28.18 29.29 -11.24
CA ALA A 554 -27.90 30.33 -12.21
C ALA A 554 -27.19 29.73 -13.43
N THR A 555 -27.79 29.93 -14.59
CA THR A 555 -27.25 29.63 -15.92
C THR A 555 -26.01 30.48 -16.14
N ILE A 556 -24.83 29.88 -16.19
CA ILE A 556 -23.59 30.59 -16.53
C ILE A 556 -23.41 30.50 -18.05
N GLY A 557 -23.59 31.65 -18.70
CA GLY A 557 -23.24 31.84 -20.10
C GLY A 557 -21.71 31.88 -20.26
N ALA A 558 -21.23 31.23 -21.29
CA ALA A 558 -19.81 31.18 -21.66
C ALA A 558 -19.29 32.59 -22.04
N PRO A 559 -18.11 33.02 -21.57
CA PRO A 559 -17.48 34.22 -22.09
C PRO A 559 -16.78 33.95 -23.44
N ALA A 560 -16.96 34.90 -24.37
CA ALA A 560 -16.31 34.92 -25.67
C ALA A 560 -14.78 35.12 -25.53
N PRO A 561 -13.97 34.62 -26.48
CA PRO A 561 -12.51 34.72 -26.39
C PRO A 561 -12.05 36.15 -26.69
N SER A 562 -11.32 36.75 -25.77
CA SER A 562 -10.62 38.02 -25.96
C SER A 562 -9.40 37.81 -26.88
N ARG A 563 -9.39 38.56 -28.01
CA ARG A 563 -8.24 38.68 -28.89
C ARG A 563 -7.14 39.50 -28.23
N ILE A 564 -5.95 38.89 -28.11
CA ILE A 564 -4.70 39.60 -27.80
C ILE A 564 -4.10 40.09 -29.13
N PRO A 565 -3.71 41.39 -29.26
CA PRO A 565 -3.10 41.88 -30.50
C PRO A 565 -1.64 41.39 -30.62
N ALA A 566 -1.31 40.87 -31.79
CA ALA A 566 0.03 40.50 -32.18
C ALA A 566 0.88 41.74 -32.51
N THR A 567 2.01 41.90 -31.82
CA THR A 567 3.08 42.83 -32.19
C THR A 567 4.01 42.17 -33.22
N PRO A 568 4.41 42.84 -34.32
CA PRO A 568 5.29 42.25 -35.30
C PRO A 568 6.76 42.29 -34.84
N ILE A 569 7.42 41.13 -34.87
CA ILE A 569 8.88 41.04 -34.70
C ILE A 569 9.55 41.28 -36.05
N SER A 570 10.37 42.33 -36.09
CA SER A 570 11.23 42.74 -37.19
C SER A 570 12.25 41.67 -37.58
N ALA A 571 12.35 41.33 -38.86
CA ALA A 571 13.38 40.49 -39.43
C ALA A 571 14.71 41.28 -39.58
N ALA A 572 15.80 40.69 -39.13
CA ALA A 572 17.17 41.15 -39.45
C ALA A 572 17.91 40.07 -40.27
N PRO A 573 18.84 40.44 -41.16
CA PRO A 573 19.21 39.67 -42.35
C PRO A 573 20.31 38.62 -42.09
N ALA A 574 20.32 37.61 -42.99
CA ALA A 574 21.27 36.55 -43.09
C ALA A 574 22.72 37.03 -43.37
N GLY A 575 23.65 36.63 -42.50
CA GLY A 575 25.08 36.73 -42.76
C GLY A 575 25.66 35.32 -42.87
N ALA A 576 26.14 34.98 -44.08
CA ALA A 576 26.91 33.76 -44.36
C ALA A 576 28.29 33.83 -43.73
N SER A 577 28.69 32.78 -43.03
CA SER A 577 30.12 32.55 -42.72
C SER A 577 30.44 31.06 -42.84
N ALA A 578 31.48 30.82 -43.63
CA ALA A 578 31.99 29.54 -44.06
C ALA A 578 32.66 28.76 -42.91
N ALA A 579 32.51 27.44 -42.95
CA ALA A 579 33.26 26.50 -42.11
C ALA A 579 34.67 26.25 -42.70
N PRO A 580 35.71 26.10 -41.87
CA PRO A 580 36.98 25.55 -42.36
C PRO A 580 37.03 24.02 -42.22
N ALA A 581 37.57 23.39 -43.26
CA ALA A 581 37.83 21.96 -43.37
C ALA A 581 38.94 21.49 -42.42
N ILE A 582 38.80 20.29 -41.86
CA ILE A 582 39.83 19.57 -41.13
C ILE A 582 40.52 18.57 -42.05
N PRO A 583 41.85 18.51 -42.11
CA PRO A 583 42.57 17.55 -42.95
C PRO A 583 42.70 16.19 -42.24
N ALA A 584 42.55 15.14 -43.04
CA ALA A 584 42.87 13.77 -42.67
C ALA A 584 44.38 13.57 -42.51
N GLY A 585 44.82 12.99 -41.40
CA GLY A 585 46.18 12.51 -41.14
C GLY A 585 46.16 11.06 -40.72
N ARG A 586 46.77 10.21 -41.53
CA ARG A 586 47.10 8.80 -41.24
C ARG A 586 48.14 8.69 -40.16
N LYS A 587 47.99 7.84 -39.22
CA LYS A 587 48.73 6.56 -38.96
C LYS A 587 48.12 5.84 -37.76
#